data_7be7eca08440c1ed8242025f86e5d142
#
_entry.id   7be7eca08440c1ed8242025f86e5d142
#
_cell.length_a   1.000
_cell.length_b   1.000
_cell.length_c   1.000
_cell.angle_alpha   90.00
_cell.angle_beta   90.00
_cell.angle_gamma   90.00
#
_symmetry.space_group_name_H-M   'P 1'
#
loop_
_entity.id
_entity.type
_entity.pdbx_description
1 polymer ?
#
loop_
_entity_poly.entity_id
_entity_poly.type
_entity_poly.pdbx_seq_one_letter_code
_entity_poly.pdbx_strand_id
1 'polypeptide(L)'
;MLYSKPKFRIMGDRAVLVELGDDISPQINQKVRGLYIGTKGHRIKGIKDLVPSYRSLMVVYDPLIISLNSLESQMNAIWNALDNARLPDPRTVEIPVVYGDKYGPDLEWIADYHKMTPQDVIRLHTQPTYQVYMIGFMPGYPYMGEVPDELVTPRRKTPRIHVPRGSVGIAQKQTGIYPVASPGGWQIIGRTPVRLFDPQGKPPSFLEMGDRVKFFVITEQELLRWRP
;
A
#
# COMPACT_ATOMS: atom_id res chain seq x y z
N MET A 1 -0.51 3.42 18.50
CA MET A 1 0.77 3.26 19.26
C MET A 1 1.43 1.94 18.87
N LEU A 2 2.77 1.91 18.73
CA LEU A 2 3.53 0.66 18.53
C LEU A 2 3.50 -0.17 19.81
N TYR A 3 3.27 -1.48 19.69
CA TYR A 3 3.30 -2.37 20.86
C TYR A 3 4.72 -2.73 21.23
N SER A 4 4.98 -2.90 22.54
CA SER A 4 6.28 -3.35 23.06
C SER A 4 6.61 -4.79 22.66
N LYS A 5 5.59 -5.61 22.44
CA LYS A 5 5.69 -6.99 21.93
C LYS A 5 4.57 -7.28 20.93
N PRO A 6 4.79 -8.13 19.93
CA PRO A 6 3.74 -8.58 19.02
C PRO A 6 2.57 -9.23 19.77
N LYS A 7 1.35 -8.99 19.31
CA LYS A 7 0.15 -9.68 19.80
C LYS A 7 -0.29 -10.68 18.76
N PHE A 8 -0.43 -11.93 19.16
CA PHE A 8 -0.85 -13.01 18.29
C PHE A 8 -2.35 -13.25 18.41
N ARG A 9 -3.05 -13.27 17.27
CA ARG A 9 -4.49 -13.53 17.15
C ARG A 9 -4.72 -14.72 16.24
N ILE A 10 -5.31 -15.77 16.77
CA ILE A 10 -5.65 -16.96 15.98
C ILE A 10 -6.70 -16.58 14.92
N MET A 11 -6.45 -16.99 13.68
CA MET A 11 -7.29 -16.76 12.51
C MET A 11 -7.66 -18.11 11.88
N GLY A 12 -8.65 -18.77 12.48
CA GLY A 12 -8.97 -20.15 12.10
C GLY A 12 -7.91 -21.15 12.54
N ASP A 13 -7.76 -22.24 11.82
CA ASP A 13 -6.87 -23.38 12.15
C ASP A 13 -5.47 -23.28 11.51
N ARG A 14 -5.29 -22.40 10.53
CA ARG A 14 -4.08 -22.34 9.69
C ARG A 14 -3.47 -20.96 9.54
N ALA A 15 -3.95 -19.98 10.32
CA ALA A 15 -3.37 -18.64 10.25
C ALA A 15 -3.32 -17.99 11.63
N VAL A 16 -2.35 -17.10 11.78
CA VAL A 16 -2.21 -16.21 12.93
C VAL A 16 -1.94 -14.80 12.44
N LEU A 17 -2.66 -13.83 13.02
CA LEU A 17 -2.41 -12.42 12.80
C LEU A 17 -1.45 -11.91 13.88
N VAL A 18 -0.32 -11.39 13.46
CA VAL A 18 0.70 -10.80 14.33
C VAL A 18 0.54 -9.28 14.29
N GLU A 19 -0.13 -8.73 15.29
CA GLU A 19 -0.37 -7.28 15.41
C GLU A 19 0.81 -6.59 16.08
N LEU A 20 1.28 -5.48 15.51
CA LEU A 20 2.41 -4.70 15.99
C LEU A 20 2.03 -3.34 16.55
N GLY A 21 0.78 -2.93 16.40
CA GLY A 21 0.28 -1.66 16.90
C GLY A 21 -1.23 -1.51 16.71
N ASP A 22 -1.79 -0.40 17.16
CA ASP A 22 -3.21 -0.07 17.12
C ASP A 22 -3.56 1.04 16.13
N ASP A 23 -2.56 1.59 15.43
CA ASP A 23 -2.72 2.70 14.50
C ASP A 23 -1.96 2.45 13.19
N ILE A 24 -2.32 3.20 12.15
CA ILE A 24 -1.60 3.23 10.87
C ILE A 24 -0.52 4.32 10.98
N SER A 25 0.74 3.90 11.01
CA SER A 25 1.86 4.82 11.04
C SER A 25 3.06 4.28 10.29
N PRO A 26 3.93 5.14 9.73
CA PRO A 26 5.17 4.72 9.08
C PRO A 26 6.05 3.86 9.99
N GLN A 27 6.14 4.18 11.29
CA GLN A 27 6.95 3.45 12.26
C GLN A 27 6.45 2.01 12.45
N ILE A 28 5.13 1.84 12.66
CA ILE A 28 4.52 0.51 12.82
C ILE A 28 4.70 -0.29 11.53
N ASN A 29 4.46 0.34 10.39
CA ASN A 29 4.58 -0.32 9.09
C ASN A 29 6.02 -0.74 8.78
N GLN A 30 7.02 0.06 9.18
CA GLN A 30 8.43 -0.33 9.07
C GLN A 30 8.73 -1.59 9.90
N LYS A 31 8.15 -1.73 11.10
CA LYS A 31 8.28 -2.95 11.91
C LYS A 31 7.58 -4.14 11.25
N VAL A 32 6.39 -3.94 10.63
CA VAL A 32 5.72 -4.99 9.85
C VAL A 32 6.61 -5.44 8.69
N ARG A 33 7.19 -4.49 7.95
CA ARG A 33 8.11 -4.79 6.85
C ARG A 33 9.34 -5.57 7.36
N GLY A 34 9.91 -5.14 8.48
CA GLY A 34 11.04 -5.83 9.10
C GLY A 34 10.69 -7.28 9.48
N LEU A 35 9.56 -7.47 10.15
CA LEU A 35 9.09 -8.80 10.55
C LEU A 35 8.80 -9.69 9.32
N TYR A 36 8.18 -9.13 8.27
CA TYR A 36 7.93 -9.83 7.00
C TYR A 36 9.24 -10.29 6.35
N ILE A 37 10.21 -9.38 6.19
CA ILE A 37 11.51 -9.69 5.57
C ILE A 37 12.28 -10.70 6.41
N GLY A 38 12.34 -10.49 7.73
CA GLY A 38 13.00 -11.40 8.66
C GLY A 38 12.40 -12.80 8.60
N THR A 39 11.07 -12.91 8.68
CA THR A 39 10.37 -14.22 8.61
C THR A 39 10.63 -14.92 7.29
N LYS A 40 10.57 -14.19 6.17
CA LYS A 40 10.86 -14.72 4.83
C LYS A 40 12.31 -15.21 4.71
N GLY A 41 13.24 -14.47 5.31
CA GLY A 41 14.67 -14.81 5.30
C GLY A 41 15.00 -16.07 6.11
N HIS A 42 14.32 -16.27 7.23
CA HIS A 42 14.52 -17.45 8.09
C HIS A 42 13.97 -18.76 7.51
N ARG A 43 13.14 -18.69 6.45
CA ARG A 43 12.55 -19.85 5.77
C ARG A 43 11.95 -20.88 6.75
N ILE A 44 11.19 -20.40 7.73
CA ILE A 44 10.60 -21.24 8.77
C ILE A 44 9.76 -22.35 8.14
N LYS A 45 10.13 -23.61 8.42
CA LYS A 45 9.42 -24.77 7.88
C LYS A 45 7.98 -24.77 8.42
N GLY A 46 7.02 -24.95 7.53
CA GLY A 46 5.59 -24.96 7.89
C GLY A 46 4.88 -23.65 7.56
N ILE A 47 5.57 -22.51 7.39
CA ILE A 47 4.95 -21.29 6.86
C ILE A 47 4.63 -21.50 5.37
N LYS A 48 3.39 -21.21 4.99
CA LYS A 48 2.87 -21.32 3.63
C LYS A 48 2.81 -19.96 2.94
N ASP A 49 2.42 -18.91 3.69
CA ASP A 49 2.30 -17.56 3.13
C ASP A 49 2.46 -16.49 4.22
N LEU A 50 2.83 -15.28 3.79
CA LEU A 50 3.01 -14.10 4.63
C LEU A 50 2.30 -12.92 3.99
N VAL A 51 1.26 -12.41 4.64
CA VAL A 51 0.45 -11.29 4.13
C VAL A 51 0.61 -10.07 5.03
N PRO A 52 1.50 -9.13 4.66
CA PRO A 52 1.67 -7.91 5.41
C PRO A 52 0.51 -6.93 5.18
N SER A 53 0.18 -6.18 6.24
CA SER A 53 -0.81 -5.10 6.22
C SER A 53 -0.23 -3.84 6.86
N TYR A 54 -1.04 -2.83 7.13
CA TYR A 54 -0.60 -1.56 7.72
C TYR A 54 0.17 -1.72 9.02
N ARG A 55 -0.37 -2.54 9.94
CA ARG A 55 0.09 -2.66 11.33
C ARG A 55 0.22 -4.12 11.80
N SER A 56 0.08 -5.06 10.89
CA SER A 56 0.08 -6.48 11.21
C SER A 56 0.65 -7.33 10.08
N LEU A 57 1.08 -8.53 10.42
CA LEU A 57 1.49 -9.57 9.49
C LEU A 57 0.61 -10.80 9.72
N MET A 58 -0.17 -11.22 8.72
CA MET A 58 -0.84 -12.52 8.78
C MET A 58 0.13 -13.59 8.29
N VAL A 59 0.28 -14.63 9.09
CA VAL A 59 1.13 -15.78 8.79
C VAL A 59 0.22 -16.98 8.57
N VAL A 60 0.22 -17.51 7.36
CA VAL A 60 -0.46 -18.77 7.02
C VAL A 60 0.52 -19.91 7.21
N TYR A 61 0.14 -20.91 7.98
CA TYR A 61 1.04 -22.01 8.33
C TYR A 61 0.34 -23.38 8.31
N ASP A 62 1.13 -24.43 8.29
CA ASP A 62 0.66 -25.82 8.37
C ASP A 62 0.84 -26.33 9.81
N PRO A 63 -0.25 -26.52 10.58
CA PRO A 63 -0.17 -26.94 11.99
C PRO A 63 0.34 -28.38 12.16
N LEU A 64 0.36 -29.19 11.09
CA LEU A 64 0.96 -30.52 11.11
C LEU A 64 2.50 -30.48 11.02
N ILE A 65 3.07 -29.34 10.58
CA ILE A 65 4.52 -29.14 10.43
C ILE A 65 5.10 -28.30 11.55
N ILE A 66 4.38 -27.26 11.99
CA ILE A 66 4.81 -26.34 13.06
C ILE A 66 3.64 -26.04 13.99
N SER A 67 3.85 -26.20 15.30
CA SER A 67 2.85 -25.80 16.28
C SER A 67 2.77 -24.27 16.41
N LEU A 68 1.61 -23.76 16.83
CA LEU A 68 1.42 -22.32 17.08
C LEU A 68 2.47 -21.77 18.05
N ASN A 69 2.71 -22.47 19.17
CA ASN A 69 3.69 -22.06 20.19
C ASN A 69 5.11 -21.94 19.61
N SER A 70 5.51 -22.90 18.76
CA SER A 70 6.81 -22.84 18.08
C SER A 70 6.88 -21.69 17.09
N LEU A 71 5.80 -21.45 16.34
CA LEU A 71 5.70 -20.30 15.42
C LEU A 71 5.82 -18.97 16.17
N GLU A 72 5.05 -18.80 17.24
CA GLU A 72 5.10 -17.59 18.09
C GLU A 72 6.49 -17.35 18.68
N SER A 73 7.14 -18.40 19.16
CA SER A 73 8.50 -18.31 19.70
C SER A 73 9.49 -17.83 18.64
N GLN A 74 9.44 -18.38 17.42
CA GLN A 74 10.32 -17.96 16.33
C GLN A 74 10.03 -16.53 15.85
N MET A 75 8.74 -16.16 15.75
CA MET A 75 8.34 -14.79 15.39
C MET A 75 8.80 -13.76 16.45
N ASN A 76 8.72 -14.10 17.75
CA ASN A 76 9.23 -13.25 18.82
C ASN A 76 10.76 -13.12 18.78
N ALA A 77 11.48 -14.19 18.44
CA ALA A 77 12.94 -14.12 18.28
C ALA A 77 13.33 -13.17 17.13
N ILE A 78 12.64 -13.25 15.99
CA ILE A 78 12.83 -12.33 14.86
C ILE A 78 12.50 -10.89 15.28
N TRP A 79 11.37 -10.67 15.96
CA TRP A 79 10.97 -9.36 16.47
C TRP A 79 12.04 -8.73 17.34
N ASN A 80 12.59 -9.47 18.29
CA ASN A 80 13.63 -8.97 19.21
C ASN A 80 14.95 -8.63 18.48
N ALA A 81 15.20 -9.24 17.33
CA ALA A 81 16.38 -8.96 16.51
C ALA A 81 16.20 -7.77 15.56
N LEU A 82 14.96 -7.27 15.36
CA LEU A 82 14.69 -6.23 14.34
C LEU A 82 15.40 -4.91 14.57
N ASP A 83 15.64 -4.51 15.83
CA ASP A 83 16.29 -3.23 16.12
C ASP A 83 17.76 -3.20 15.66
N ASN A 84 18.37 -4.37 15.57
CA ASN A 84 19.75 -4.54 15.10
C ASN A 84 19.82 -5.01 13.62
N ALA A 85 18.69 -5.24 12.98
CA ALA A 85 18.66 -5.74 11.61
C ALA A 85 18.68 -4.59 10.61
N ARG A 86 19.63 -4.63 9.67
CA ARG A 86 19.64 -3.71 8.54
C ARG A 86 18.63 -4.18 7.50
N LEU A 87 17.54 -3.44 7.35
CA LEU A 87 16.57 -3.69 6.29
C LEU A 87 17.10 -3.15 4.94
N PRO A 88 16.77 -3.79 3.82
CA PRO A 88 17.07 -3.23 2.51
C PRO A 88 16.51 -1.82 2.35
N ASP A 89 17.26 -0.93 1.72
CA ASP A 89 16.79 0.40 1.43
C ASP A 89 15.57 0.35 0.49
N PRO A 90 14.53 1.16 0.73
CA PRO A 90 13.38 1.22 -0.14
C PRO A 90 13.77 1.84 -1.48
N ARG A 91 13.34 1.24 -2.59
CA ARG A 91 13.51 1.88 -3.90
C ARG A 91 12.52 3.04 -4.05
N THR A 92 12.91 4.08 -4.76
CA THR A 92 12.01 5.17 -5.16
C THR A 92 11.57 4.96 -6.60
N VAL A 93 10.25 5.01 -6.83
CA VAL A 93 9.62 4.81 -8.13
C VAL A 93 8.88 6.08 -8.51
N GLU A 94 9.20 6.63 -9.68
CA GLU A 94 8.50 7.78 -10.24
C GLU A 94 7.30 7.32 -11.07
N ILE A 95 6.12 7.89 -10.78
CA ILE A 95 4.86 7.52 -11.43
C ILE A 95 4.29 8.73 -12.17
N PRO A 96 4.23 8.70 -13.52
CA PRO A 96 3.60 9.74 -14.32
C PRO A 96 2.08 9.72 -14.18
N VAL A 97 1.45 10.88 -14.08
CA VAL A 97 0.00 11.01 -13.93
C VAL A 97 -0.54 12.18 -14.76
N VAL A 98 -1.59 11.93 -15.53
CA VAL A 98 -2.46 12.97 -16.07
C VAL A 98 -3.55 13.25 -15.06
N TYR A 99 -3.70 14.51 -14.66
CA TYR A 99 -4.67 14.92 -13.66
C TYR A 99 -5.87 15.62 -14.31
N GLY A 100 -7.04 15.51 -13.66
CA GLY A 100 -8.26 16.21 -14.04
C GLY A 100 -8.99 15.65 -15.24
N ASP A 101 -9.96 16.41 -15.73
CA ASP A 101 -10.83 16.09 -16.86
C ASP A 101 -11.39 14.64 -16.77
N LYS A 102 -11.42 13.92 -17.89
CA LYS A 102 -11.86 12.52 -17.97
C LYS A 102 -10.96 11.55 -17.19
N TYR A 103 -9.76 11.95 -16.81
CA TYR A 103 -8.79 11.13 -16.09
C TYR A 103 -8.89 11.29 -14.58
N GLY A 104 -9.32 12.48 -14.12
CA GLY A 104 -9.49 12.82 -12.71
C GLY A 104 -10.83 13.48 -12.42
N PRO A 105 -11.97 12.78 -12.60
CA PRO A 105 -13.31 13.37 -12.55
C PRO A 105 -13.70 13.93 -11.18
N ASP A 106 -12.93 13.71 -10.13
CA ASP A 106 -13.18 14.26 -8.80
C ASP A 106 -12.21 15.38 -8.43
N LEU A 107 -11.29 15.76 -9.30
CA LEU A 107 -10.28 16.77 -9.00
C LEU A 107 -10.90 18.12 -8.63
N GLU A 108 -11.86 18.61 -9.46
CA GLU A 108 -12.60 19.85 -9.19
C GLU A 108 -13.36 19.75 -7.87
N TRP A 109 -14.05 18.64 -7.63
CA TRP A 109 -14.79 18.45 -6.39
C TRP A 109 -13.88 18.49 -5.14
N ILE A 110 -12.66 17.90 -5.21
CA ILE A 110 -11.67 17.98 -4.13
C ILE A 110 -11.22 19.43 -3.92
N ALA A 111 -10.93 20.14 -5.00
CA ALA A 111 -10.54 21.56 -4.96
C ALA A 111 -11.59 22.41 -4.26
N ASP A 112 -12.86 22.28 -4.65
CA ASP A 112 -13.98 22.98 -4.03
C ASP A 112 -14.15 22.58 -2.55
N TYR A 113 -14.05 21.28 -2.23
CA TYR A 113 -14.20 20.77 -0.88
C TYR A 113 -13.17 21.39 0.08
N HIS A 114 -11.93 21.56 -0.39
CA HIS A 114 -10.84 22.14 0.39
C HIS A 114 -10.64 23.65 0.16
N LYS A 115 -11.49 24.30 -0.64
CA LYS A 115 -11.42 25.74 -0.98
C LYS A 115 -10.06 26.15 -1.57
N MET A 116 -9.57 25.36 -2.49
CA MET A 116 -8.31 25.57 -3.22
C MET A 116 -8.50 25.39 -4.73
N THR A 117 -7.48 25.70 -5.51
CA THR A 117 -7.53 25.46 -6.95
C THR A 117 -7.19 24.00 -7.30
N PRO A 118 -7.65 23.46 -8.45
CA PRO A 118 -7.21 22.14 -8.93
C PRO A 118 -5.68 22.02 -9.02
N GLN A 119 -4.99 23.09 -9.38
CA GLN A 119 -3.54 23.17 -9.45
C GLN A 119 -2.90 23.01 -8.07
N ASP A 120 -3.52 23.56 -7.01
CA ASP A 120 -3.05 23.35 -5.64
C ASP A 120 -3.20 21.91 -5.21
N VAL A 121 -4.32 21.25 -5.55
CA VAL A 121 -4.51 19.79 -5.29
C VAL A 121 -3.41 18.99 -5.97
N ILE A 122 -3.13 19.26 -7.26
CA ILE A 122 -2.08 18.58 -8.02
C ILE A 122 -0.71 18.81 -7.37
N ARG A 123 -0.38 20.07 -7.06
CA ARG A 123 0.88 20.44 -6.42
C ARG A 123 1.05 19.72 -5.08
N LEU A 124 0.05 19.77 -4.20
CA LEU A 124 0.08 19.10 -2.90
C LEU A 124 0.17 17.58 -3.03
N HIS A 125 -0.49 16.98 -4.03
CA HIS A 125 -0.40 15.53 -4.26
C HIS A 125 0.95 15.10 -4.84
N THR A 126 1.58 15.93 -5.67
CA THR A 126 2.87 15.60 -6.31
C THR A 126 4.07 15.98 -5.46
N GLN A 127 3.92 16.86 -4.45
CA GLN A 127 5.02 17.35 -3.62
C GLN A 127 5.64 16.27 -2.72
N PRO A 128 4.88 15.39 -2.02
CA PRO A 128 5.46 14.37 -1.15
C PRO A 128 6.03 13.17 -1.92
N THR A 129 6.79 12.36 -1.19
CA THR A 129 7.12 11.00 -1.59
C THR A 129 6.34 10.05 -0.66
N TYR A 130 5.51 9.20 -1.25
CA TYR A 130 4.61 8.32 -0.51
C TYR A 130 5.23 6.97 -0.24
N GLN A 131 5.07 6.45 0.96
CA GLN A 131 5.43 5.07 1.27
C GLN A 131 4.31 4.12 0.87
N VAL A 132 4.65 3.02 0.20
CA VAL A 132 3.72 1.89 -0.01
C VAL A 132 3.63 1.11 1.30
N TYR A 133 2.49 1.21 1.99
CA TYR A 133 2.26 0.50 3.24
C TYR A 133 2.00 -0.98 3.02
N MET A 134 1.18 -1.30 2.03
CA MET A 134 0.82 -2.67 1.67
C MET A 134 0.29 -2.74 0.25
N ILE A 135 0.32 -3.95 -0.30
CA ILE A 135 -0.40 -4.31 -1.52
C ILE A 135 -1.60 -5.16 -1.09
N GLY A 136 -2.82 -4.76 -1.48
CA GLY A 136 -4.03 -5.47 -1.03
C GLY A 136 -5.30 -5.01 -1.74
N PHE A 137 -6.48 -5.38 -1.26
CA PHE A 137 -7.77 -5.17 -1.89
C PHE A 137 -7.93 -5.94 -3.22
N MET A 138 -6.99 -5.78 -4.12
CA MET A 138 -6.85 -6.54 -5.36
C MET A 138 -5.36 -6.68 -5.71
N PRO A 139 -4.98 -7.64 -6.57
CA PRO A 139 -3.59 -7.85 -6.96
C PRO A 139 -2.94 -6.57 -7.50
N GLY A 140 -1.83 -6.16 -6.88
CA GLY A 140 -1.06 -4.99 -7.29
C GLY A 140 -1.60 -3.63 -6.85
N TYR A 141 -2.68 -3.54 -6.02
CA TYR A 141 -3.18 -2.26 -5.52
C TYR A 141 -2.31 -1.75 -4.36
N PRO A 142 -1.58 -0.63 -4.55
CA PRO A 142 -0.76 -0.04 -3.51
C PRO A 142 -1.59 0.90 -2.64
N TYR A 143 -1.63 0.62 -1.35
CA TYR A 143 -2.07 1.58 -0.35
C TYR A 143 -0.88 2.42 0.08
N MET A 144 -0.93 3.70 -0.21
CA MET A 144 0.15 4.65 0.04
C MET A 144 -0.32 5.79 0.93
N GLY A 145 0.57 6.33 1.72
CA GLY A 145 0.28 7.48 2.57
C GLY A 145 1.55 8.11 3.12
N GLU A 146 1.43 9.22 3.86
CA GLU A 146 0.14 9.93 4.05
C GLU A 146 0.08 11.08 3.07
N VAL A 147 -1.12 11.41 2.57
CA VAL A 147 -1.30 12.68 1.86
C VAL A 147 -1.17 13.84 2.85
N PRO A 148 -0.77 15.06 2.41
CA PRO A 148 -0.82 16.25 3.25
C PRO A 148 -2.18 16.44 3.92
N ASP A 149 -2.19 16.97 5.14
CA ASP A 149 -3.43 17.14 5.91
C ASP A 149 -4.47 18.00 5.16
N GLU A 150 -4.02 18.93 4.31
CA GLU A 150 -4.85 19.75 3.45
C GLU A 150 -5.59 18.97 2.35
N LEU A 151 -5.15 17.73 2.06
CA LEU A 151 -5.78 16.85 1.08
C LEU A 151 -6.57 15.69 1.69
N VAL A 152 -6.74 15.66 3.00
CA VAL A 152 -7.49 14.58 3.69
C VAL A 152 -8.95 14.62 3.27
N THR A 153 -9.34 13.73 2.40
CA THR A 153 -10.63 13.76 1.70
C THR A 153 -11.46 12.51 1.99
N PRO A 154 -12.75 12.62 2.34
CA PRO A 154 -13.59 11.45 2.60
C PRO A 154 -13.79 10.60 1.34
N ARG A 155 -14.05 9.31 1.54
CA ARG A 155 -14.52 8.44 0.45
C ARG A 155 -15.85 8.94 -0.09
N ARG A 156 -16.15 8.58 -1.34
CA ARG A 156 -17.46 8.83 -1.94
C ARG A 156 -18.55 8.13 -1.13
N LYS A 157 -19.68 8.81 -0.93
CA LYS A 157 -20.86 8.21 -0.29
C LYS A 157 -21.37 6.99 -1.07
N THR A 158 -21.37 7.09 -2.40
CA THR A 158 -21.73 5.99 -3.31
C THR A 158 -20.50 5.61 -4.13
N PRO A 159 -19.95 4.40 -3.95
CA PRO A 159 -18.84 3.91 -4.77
C PRO A 159 -19.22 3.85 -6.25
N ARG A 160 -18.25 4.08 -7.14
CA ARG A 160 -18.41 3.81 -8.56
C ARG A 160 -18.44 2.31 -8.83
N ILE A 161 -19.31 1.88 -9.73
CA ILE A 161 -19.34 0.49 -10.22
C ILE A 161 -18.09 0.18 -11.02
N HIS A 162 -17.55 1.18 -11.73
CA HIS A 162 -16.38 1.04 -12.58
C HIS A 162 -15.41 2.21 -12.39
N VAL A 163 -14.21 1.89 -11.91
CA VAL A 163 -13.04 2.76 -11.89
C VAL A 163 -12.03 2.17 -12.86
N PRO A 164 -11.59 2.91 -13.88
CA PRO A 164 -10.67 2.38 -14.88
C PRO A 164 -9.29 2.03 -14.31
N ARG A 165 -8.59 1.10 -14.95
CA ARG A 165 -7.18 0.81 -14.65
C ARG A 165 -6.32 2.07 -14.72
N GLY A 166 -5.35 2.18 -13.82
CA GLY A 166 -4.40 3.29 -13.73
C GLY A 166 -4.97 4.51 -13.00
N SER A 167 -6.26 4.50 -12.61
CA SER A 167 -6.84 5.62 -11.86
C SER A 167 -6.11 5.86 -10.55
N VAL A 168 -5.70 7.10 -10.31
CA VAL A 168 -5.07 7.57 -9.07
C VAL A 168 -6.15 8.21 -8.22
N GLY A 169 -6.25 7.80 -6.96
CA GLY A 169 -7.30 8.30 -6.08
C GLY A 169 -6.82 8.65 -4.69
N ILE A 170 -7.62 9.48 -4.01
CA ILE A 170 -7.44 9.87 -2.60
C ILE A 170 -8.64 9.38 -1.79
N ALA A 171 -8.37 8.88 -0.59
CA ALA A 171 -9.37 8.57 0.41
C ALA A 171 -8.77 8.65 1.82
N GLN A 172 -9.39 9.45 2.69
CA GLN A 172 -8.86 9.75 4.02
C GLN A 172 -7.44 10.33 3.89
N LYS A 173 -6.49 9.81 4.64
CA LYS A 173 -5.08 10.20 4.60
C LYS A 173 -4.25 9.43 3.55
N GLN A 174 -4.88 8.75 2.60
CA GLN A 174 -4.19 7.84 1.69
C GLN A 174 -4.38 8.20 0.24
N THR A 175 -3.38 7.84 -0.56
CA THR A 175 -3.45 7.78 -2.03
C THR A 175 -3.22 6.34 -2.50
N GLY A 176 -3.70 6.01 -3.68
CA GLY A 176 -3.57 4.68 -4.26
C GLY A 176 -3.81 4.69 -5.76
N ILE A 177 -3.46 3.59 -6.42
CA ILE A 177 -3.60 3.43 -7.86
C ILE A 177 -4.33 2.12 -8.17
N TYR A 178 -5.38 2.19 -8.95
CA TYR A 178 -6.16 1.01 -9.36
C TYR A 178 -5.39 0.22 -10.43
N PRO A 179 -4.86 -0.97 -10.12
CA PRO A 179 -4.05 -1.76 -11.06
C PRO A 179 -4.86 -2.39 -12.18
N VAL A 180 -6.14 -2.63 -11.92
CA VAL A 180 -7.13 -3.17 -12.87
C VAL A 180 -8.44 -2.40 -12.72
N ALA A 181 -9.32 -2.49 -13.72
CA ALA A 181 -10.65 -1.89 -13.61
C ALA A 181 -11.48 -2.62 -12.55
N SER A 182 -12.13 -1.87 -11.66
CA SER A 182 -12.90 -2.42 -10.53
C SER A 182 -13.90 -1.42 -9.98
N PRO A 183 -14.86 -1.84 -9.16
CA PRO A 183 -15.60 -0.91 -8.30
C PRO A 183 -14.68 -0.18 -7.33
N GLY A 184 -15.03 1.07 -6.95
CA GLY A 184 -14.23 1.82 -6.01
C GLY A 184 -14.88 3.10 -5.48
N GLY A 185 -14.61 3.43 -4.21
CA GLY A 185 -15.18 4.60 -3.53
C GLY A 185 -14.18 5.72 -3.26
N TRP A 186 -13.00 5.68 -3.86
CA TRP A 186 -12.01 6.75 -3.73
C TRP A 186 -12.31 7.90 -4.68
N GLN A 187 -11.88 9.10 -4.32
CA GLN A 187 -11.97 10.27 -5.18
C GLN A 187 -10.86 10.19 -6.23
N ILE A 188 -11.22 10.11 -7.48
CA ILE A 188 -10.27 9.92 -8.59
C ILE A 188 -9.78 11.28 -9.09
N ILE A 189 -8.47 11.52 -9.00
CA ILE A 189 -7.83 12.79 -9.33
C ILE A 189 -7.00 12.74 -10.61
N GLY A 190 -6.67 11.54 -11.10
CA GLY A 190 -5.83 11.39 -12.29
C GLY A 190 -5.71 9.94 -12.75
N ARG A 191 -4.87 9.73 -13.76
CA ARG A 191 -4.57 8.40 -14.29
C ARG A 191 -3.11 8.29 -14.71
N THR A 192 -2.51 7.14 -14.37
CA THR A 192 -1.19 6.74 -14.84
C THR A 192 -1.28 5.72 -15.98
N PRO A 193 -0.37 5.77 -16.95
CA PRO A 193 -0.22 4.71 -17.96
C PRO A 193 0.51 3.47 -17.43
N VAL A 194 1.19 3.56 -16.29
CA VAL A 194 2.00 2.48 -15.74
C VAL A 194 1.16 1.24 -15.44
N ARG A 195 1.64 0.08 -15.85
CA ARG A 195 1.02 -1.21 -15.53
C ARG A 195 1.51 -1.68 -14.16
N LEU A 196 0.64 -1.60 -13.15
CA LEU A 196 1.00 -1.97 -11.77
C LEU A 196 0.92 -3.46 -11.47
N PHE A 197 0.19 -4.21 -12.29
CA PHE A 197 0.05 -5.65 -12.12
C PHE A 197 0.10 -6.38 -13.46
N ASP A 198 0.95 -7.37 -13.52
CA ASP A 198 1.04 -8.32 -14.62
C ASP A 198 1.11 -9.74 -14.06
N PRO A 199 0.05 -10.58 -14.26
CA PRO A 199 0.05 -11.95 -13.73
C PRO A 199 1.18 -12.83 -14.29
N GLN A 200 1.77 -12.45 -15.43
CA GLN A 200 2.92 -13.15 -16.02
C GLN A 200 4.25 -12.54 -15.64
N GLY A 201 4.23 -11.36 -14.99
CA GLY A 201 5.43 -10.65 -14.52
C GLY A 201 6.13 -11.38 -13.37
N LYS A 202 7.43 -11.16 -13.25
CA LYS A 202 8.25 -11.69 -12.14
C LYS A 202 9.10 -10.56 -11.54
N PRO A 203 8.63 -9.91 -10.44
CA PRO A 203 7.38 -10.15 -9.69
C PRO A 203 6.12 -9.68 -10.44
N PRO A 204 4.93 -10.22 -10.11
CA PRO A 204 3.69 -9.83 -10.79
C PRO A 204 3.22 -8.40 -10.43
N SER A 205 3.55 -7.90 -9.26
CA SER A 205 3.27 -6.53 -8.81
C SER A 205 4.46 -5.63 -9.10
N PHE A 206 4.20 -4.47 -9.72
CA PHE A 206 5.23 -3.48 -10.03
C PHE A 206 5.78 -2.78 -8.78
N LEU A 207 4.89 -2.53 -7.80
CA LEU A 207 5.24 -1.95 -6.49
C LEU A 207 5.20 -3.02 -5.42
N GLU A 208 6.04 -2.82 -4.39
CA GLU A 208 6.14 -3.69 -3.23
C GLU A 208 5.98 -2.89 -1.93
N MET A 209 5.67 -3.57 -0.83
CA MET A 209 5.65 -2.97 0.49
C MET A 209 6.99 -2.33 0.83
N GLY A 210 6.95 -1.07 1.25
CA GLY A 210 8.12 -0.27 1.58
C GLY A 210 8.66 0.56 0.44
N ASP A 211 8.27 0.35 -0.81
CA ASP A 211 8.62 1.25 -1.91
C ASP A 211 8.21 2.68 -1.61
N ARG A 212 8.93 3.63 -2.18
CA ARG A 212 8.61 5.04 -2.17
C ARG A 212 8.12 5.46 -3.55
N VAL A 213 6.98 6.13 -3.61
CA VAL A 213 6.38 6.59 -4.86
C VAL A 213 6.41 8.11 -4.92
N LYS A 214 6.95 8.63 -6.01
CA LYS A 214 6.92 10.05 -6.35
C LYS A 214 6.06 10.24 -7.59
N PHE A 215 4.96 10.97 -7.45
CA PHE A 215 4.12 11.32 -8.59
C PHE A 215 4.67 12.54 -9.33
N PHE A 216 4.51 12.57 -10.65
CA PHE A 216 4.79 13.75 -11.47
C PHE A 216 3.74 13.90 -12.56
N VAL A 217 3.53 15.15 -12.97
CA VAL A 217 2.51 15.51 -13.97
C VAL A 217 3.02 15.20 -15.36
N ILE A 218 2.17 14.58 -16.17
CA ILE A 218 2.36 14.46 -17.62
C ILE A 218 1.10 14.96 -18.35
N THR A 219 1.26 15.26 -19.64
CA THR A 219 0.18 15.65 -20.54
C THR A 219 -0.59 14.43 -21.05
N GLU A 220 -1.81 14.64 -21.57
CA GLU A 220 -2.56 13.59 -22.25
C GLU A 220 -1.80 13.03 -23.46
N GLN A 221 -1.06 13.85 -24.20
CA GLN A 221 -0.27 13.42 -25.34
C GLN A 221 0.85 12.44 -24.91
N GLU A 222 1.50 12.72 -23.80
CA GLU A 222 2.53 11.85 -23.23
C GLU A 222 1.93 10.53 -22.72
N LEU A 223 0.76 10.57 -22.08
CA LEU A 223 0.04 9.38 -21.66
C LEU A 223 -0.30 8.47 -22.85
N LEU A 224 -0.79 9.04 -23.96
CA LEU A 224 -1.16 8.26 -25.15
C LEU A 224 0.05 7.68 -25.89
N ARG A 225 1.22 8.29 -25.74
CA ARG A 225 2.49 7.86 -26.33
C ARG A 225 3.32 6.95 -25.39
N TRP A 226 2.86 6.78 -24.17
CA TRP A 226 3.63 6.04 -23.16
C TRP A 226 3.89 4.61 -23.63
N ARG A 227 5.16 4.24 -23.61
CA ARG A 227 5.61 2.86 -23.83
C ARG A 227 6.23 2.38 -22.53
N PRO A 228 5.80 1.22 -21.98
CA PRO A 228 6.39 0.66 -20.77
C PRO A 228 7.82 0.20 -20.99
#